data_4d76d1b0a72319600daff8e6ba41f69e
#
_entry.id   4d76d1b0a72319600daff8e6ba41f69e
#
_cell.length_a   1.000
_cell.length_b   1.000
_cell.length_c   1.000
_cell.angle_alpha   90.00
_cell.angle_beta   90.00
_cell.angle_gamma   90.00
#
_symmetry.space_group_name_H-M   'P 1'
#
loop_
_entity.id
_entity.type
_entity.pdbx_description
1 polymer ?
#
loop_
_entity_poly.entity_id
_entity_poly.type
_entity_poly.pdbx_seq_one_letter_code
_entity_poly.pdbx_strand_id
1 'polypeptide(L)' 'MAKLIRMDRTGHTTVAEWSADDPEAVARAVRAFREELDRGYLAMVSTGPGHAEQVRELPVDADTVIL' A
#
# COMPACT_ATOMS: atom_id res chain seq x y z
N MET A 1 8.07 10.03 -0.72
CA MET A 1 8.04 8.78 0.03
C MET A 1 6.66 8.13 -0.14
N ALA A 2 6.63 6.86 -0.38
CA ALA A 2 5.38 6.13 -0.59
C ALA A 2 4.86 5.54 0.71
N LYS A 3 3.58 5.28 0.78
CA LYS A 3 2.97 4.73 1.99
C LYS A 3 1.82 3.79 1.66
N LEU A 4 1.64 2.81 2.55
CA LEU A 4 0.55 1.86 2.55
C LEU A 4 -0.37 2.21 3.72
N ILE A 5 -1.61 2.51 3.44
CA ILE A 5 -2.59 2.95 4.42
C ILE A 5 -3.72 1.93 4.52
N ARG A 6 -4.11 1.60 5.75
CA ARG A 6 -5.30 0.79 6.00
C ARG A 6 -6.41 1.68 6.52
N MET A 7 -7.57 1.60 5.89
CA MET A 7 -8.77 2.34 6.30
C MET A 7 -9.63 1.44 7.17
N ASP A 8 -10.05 1.92 8.33
CA ASP A 8 -10.94 1.18 9.23
C ASP A 8 -11.91 2.16 9.92
N ARG A 9 -12.67 1.66 10.91
CA ARG A 9 -13.67 2.48 11.61
C ARG A 9 -13.08 3.64 12.41
N THR A 10 -11.81 3.53 12.78
CA THR A 10 -11.14 4.55 13.58
C THR A 10 -10.39 5.57 12.74
N GLY A 11 -10.51 5.47 11.40
CA GLY A 11 -9.84 6.33 10.45
C GLY A 11 -8.83 5.56 9.61
N HIS A 12 -7.66 6.13 9.40
CA HIS A 12 -6.62 5.46 8.61
C HIS A 12 -5.36 5.27 9.44
N THR A 13 -4.67 4.16 9.16
CA THR A 13 -3.42 3.80 9.83
C THR A 13 -2.36 3.57 8.77
N THR A 14 -1.20 4.18 8.93
CA THR A 14 -0.06 3.91 8.04
C THR A 14 0.55 2.56 8.44
N VAL A 15 0.45 1.59 7.55
CA VAL A 15 0.95 0.24 7.79
C VAL A 15 2.43 0.15 7.45
N ALA A 16 2.86 0.83 6.40
CA ALA A 16 4.26 0.84 5.97
C ALA A 16 4.56 2.09 5.16
N GLU A 17 5.81 2.49 5.19
CA GLU A 17 6.31 3.58 4.35
C GLU A 17 7.61 3.12 3.70
N TRP A 18 7.84 3.56 2.46
CA TRP A 18 9.07 3.19 1.76
C TRP A 18 9.46 4.26 0.76
N SER A 19 10.74 4.27 0.42
CA SER A 19 11.25 5.02 -0.70
C SER A 19 11.70 4.02 -1.77
N ALA A 20 11.43 4.30 -3.04
CA ALA A 20 11.74 3.38 -4.13
C ALA A 20 13.25 3.06 -4.25
N ASP A 21 14.09 3.94 -3.73
CA ASP A 21 15.54 3.75 -3.74
C ASP A 21 16.07 3.08 -2.46
N ASP A 22 15.19 2.65 -1.55
CA ASP A 22 15.57 1.95 -0.33
C ASP A 22 15.05 0.50 -0.39
N PRO A 23 15.88 -0.47 -0.83
CA PRO A 23 15.42 -1.84 -1.02
C PRO A 23 14.98 -2.52 0.27
N GLU A 24 15.55 -2.17 1.42
CA GLU A 24 15.13 -2.75 2.70
C GLU A 24 13.73 -2.28 3.09
N ALA A 25 13.45 -0.99 2.91
CA ALA A 25 12.12 -0.45 3.18
C ALA A 25 11.09 -1.04 2.23
N VAL A 26 11.44 -1.20 0.95
CA VAL A 26 10.56 -1.84 -0.03
C VAL A 26 10.26 -3.28 0.38
N ALA A 27 11.27 -4.03 0.81
CA ALA A 27 11.06 -5.42 1.22
C ALA A 27 10.11 -5.52 2.42
N ARG A 28 10.25 -4.64 3.41
CA ARG A 28 9.34 -4.59 4.56
C ARG A 28 7.92 -4.22 4.14
N ALA A 29 7.79 -3.26 3.22
CA ALA A 29 6.48 -2.85 2.73
C ALA A 29 5.80 -3.97 1.96
N VAL A 30 6.53 -4.72 1.13
CA VAL A 30 5.99 -5.87 0.41
C VAL A 30 5.48 -6.92 1.38
N ARG A 31 6.22 -7.19 2.44
CA ARG A 31 5.82 -8.18 3.44
C ARG A 31 4.54 -7.74 4.15
N ALA A 32 4.49 -6.48 4.60
CA ALA A 32 3.30 -5.94 5.26
C ALA A 32 2.09 -5.97 4.33
N PHE A 33 2.29 -5.63 3.06
CA PHE A 33 1.25 -5.65 2.05
C PHE A 33 0.66 -7.07 1.89
N ARG A 34 1.52 -8.08 1.77
CA ARG A 34 1.07 -9.46 1.62
C ARG A 34 0.31 -9.96 2.85
N GLU A 35 0.77 -9.60 4.04
CA GLU A 35 0.08 -9.96 5.27
C GLU A 35 -1.33 -9.40 5.32
N GLU A 36 -1.52 -8.16 4.87
CA GLU A 36 -2.84 -7.55 4.83
C GLU A 36 -3.75 -8.21 3.81
N LEU A 37 -3.22 -8.56 2.64
CA LEU A 37 -4.02 -9.31 1.65
C LEU A 37 -4.42 -10.68 2.18
N ASP A 38 -3.55 -11.35 2.92
CA ASP A 38 -3.86 -12.64 3.53
C ASP A 38 -4.96 -12.53 4.57
N ARG A 39 -5.15 -11.35 5.16
CA ARG A 39 -6.24 -11.07 6.09
C ARG A 39 -7.56 -10.75 5.40
N GLY A 40 -7.56 -10.67 4.08
CA GLY A 40 -8.76 -10.40 3.30
C GLY A 40 -8.92 -8.97 2.84
N TYR A 41 -7.94 -8.09 3.08
CA TYR A 41 -8.00 -6.72 2.55
C TYR A 41 -7.75 -6.70 1.05
N LEU A 42 -8.38 -5.75 0.39
CA LEU A 42 -8.12 -5.47 -1.02
C LEU A 42 -7.28 -4.20 -1.11
N ALA A 43 -6.31 -4.20 -2.01
CA ALA A 43 -5.42 -3.05 -2.18
C ALA A 43 -5.79 -2.27 -3.42
N MET A 44 -5.88 -0.96 -3.28
CA MET A 44 -6.23 -0.04 -4.37
C MET A 44 -5.14 1.00 -4.50
N VAL A 45 -4.85 1.38 -5.74
CA VAL A 45 -3.93 2.47 -6.03
C VAL A 45 -4.64 3.49 -6.90
N SER A 46 -4.44 4.78 -6.62
CA SER A 46 -4.99 5.85 -7.44
C SER A 46 -4.14 6.01 -8.69
N THR A 47 -4.75 5.90 -9.86
CA THR A 47 -4.06 6.05 -11.14
C THR A 47 -4.37 7.40 -11.80
N GLY A 48 -5.14 8.26 -11.10
CA GLY A 48 -5.49 9.57 -11.58
C GLY A 48 -6.80 10.05 -10.94
N PRO A 49 -7.23 11.29 -11.16
CA PRO A 49 -8.46 11.80 -10.58
C PRO A 49 -9.67 10.95 -10.97
N GLY A 50 -10.38 10.43 -9.97
CA GLY A 50 -11.55 9.61 -10.18
C GLY A 50 -11.27 8.19 -10.63
N HIS A 51 -10.00 7.76 -10.65
CA HIS A 51 -9.62 6.41 -11.05
C HIS A 51 -8.87 5.71 -9.93
N ALA A 52 -9.26 4.46 -9.67
CA ALA A 52 -8.57 3.60 -8.74
C ALA A 52 -8.47 2.21 -9.35
N GLU A 53 -7.36 1.54 -9.14
CA GLU A 53 -7.10 0.22 -9.68
C GLU A 53 -6.76 -0.74 -8.55
N GLN A 54 -7.38 -1.93 -8.55
CA GLN A 54 -7.06 -2.97 -7.59
C GLN A 54 -5.73 -3.61 -7.98
N VAL A 55 -4.86 -3.79 -6.98
CA VAL A 55 -3.54 -4.39 -7.20
C VAL A 55 -3.36 -5.58 -6.28
N ARG A 56 -2.61 -6.58 -6.75
CA ARG A 56 -2.28 -7.78 -5.98
C ARG A 56 -0.81 -7.81 -5.58
N GLU A 57 -0.02 -6.91 -6.14
CA GLU A 57 1.38 -6.74 -5.81
C GLU A 57 1.61 -5.30 -5.43
N LEU A 58 2.55 -5.05 -4.53
CA LEU A 58 2.84 -3.70 -4.08
C LEU A 58 3.41 -2.87 -5.24
N PRO A 59 2.70 -1.81 -5.66
CA PRO A 59 3.22 -0.93 -6.71
C PRO A 59 4.26 0.02 -6.12
N VAL A 60 5.54 -0.35 -6.23
CA VAL A 60 6.65 0.36 -5.59
C VAL A 60 6.71 1.82 -6.04
N ASP A 61 6.28 2.10 -7.27
CA ASP A 61 6.29 3.45 -7.85
C ASP A 61 5.12 4.32 -7.43
N ALA A 62 4.11 3.76 -6.78
CA ALA A 62 2.94 4.51 -6.36
C ALA A 62 3.27 5.33 -5.10
N ASP A 63 2.65 6.51 -4.97
CA ASP A 63 2.83 7.35 -3.79
C ASP A 63 2.01 6.85 -2.61
N THR A 64 0.82 6.32 -2.87
CA THR A 64 -0.09 5.87 -1.83
C THR A 64 -0.84 4.64 -2.30
N VAL A 65 -0.86 3.62 -1.44
CA VAL A 65 -1.66 2.40 -1.66
C VAL A 65 -2.62 2.29 -0.49
N ILE A 66 -3.89 2.04 -0.76
CA ILE A 66 -4.96 2.00 0.24
C ILE A 66 -5.54 0.59 0.33
N LEU A 67 -5.62 0.10 1.55
CA LEU A 67 -6.23 -1.19 1.85
C LEU A 67 -7.70 -1.05 2.22
#